data_017777a677c8e833cd47ac912999b739
#
_entry.id   017777a677c8e833cd47ac912999b739
#
_cell.length_a   1.000
_cell.length_b   1.000
_cell.length_c   1.000
_cell.angle_alpha   90.00
_cell.angle_beta   90.00
_cell.angle_gamma   90.00
#
_symmetry.space_group_name_H-M   'P 1'
#
loop_
_entity.id
_entity.type
_entity.pdbx_description
1 polymer ?
#
loop_
_entity_poly.entity_id
_entity_poly.type
_entity_poly.pdbx_seq_one_letter_code
_entity_poly.pdbx_strand_id
1 'polypeptide(L)'
;LDEQGCNYVPLGLTIDEGMENRWHNYADTLNNSSGVAVTTSCSDIDAAFKFMNDLLDQEIHDLRFWGVEGEDYLVDENGLYYRTEEMRMKCADPAYQASHLCNYSYMPQWLGTSRDGKNAMQPDQQASEFLDSLSTPLQNLFNAYGVDSYVDMIGSVKEEEGPWFPMYSYSGSMTTATPGGVAWVKMGEVKHEWLPKVVMAPDFESTWNEYMTAYNAANPQDFLAEMQTELERRAGL
;
A
#
# COMPACT_ATOMS: atom_id res chain seq x y z
N LEU A 1 1.56 -26.16 5.90
CA LEU A 1 2.80 -25.96 5.11
C LEU A 1 4.01 -25.90 6.05
N ASP A 2 3.98 -25.10 7.11
CA ASP A 2 5.07 -25.00 8.09
C ASP A 2 5.44 -26.34 8.73
N GLU A 3 4.46 -27.14 9.10
CA GLU A 3 4.67 -28.50 9.65
C GLU A 3 5.39 -29.43 8.67
N GLN A 4 5.36 -29.12 7.37
CA GLN A 4 6.01 -29.88 6.31
C GLN A 4 7.34 -29.25 5.89
N GLY A 5 7.76 -28.15 6.53
CA GLY A 5 8.95 -27.39 6.17
C GLY A 5 8.86 -26.70 4.79
N CYS A 6 7.63 -26.48 4.29
CA CYS A 6 7.40 -25.83 3.01
C CYS A 6 6.97 -24.39 3.26
N ASN A 7 7.73 -23.44 2.73
CA ASN A 7 7.47 -22.03 2.88
C ASN A 7 7.44 -21.34 1.51
N TYR A 8 6.65 -20.27 1.42
CA TYR A 8 6.67 -19.38 0.26
C TYR A 8 7.64 -18.25 0.51
N VAL A 9 8.44 -17.93 -0.49
CA VAL A 9 9.34 -16.78 -0.50
C VAL A 9 9.06 -15.93 -1.72
N PRO A 10 9.13 -14.60 -1.61
CA PRO A 10 9.11 -13.74 -2.78
C PRO A 10 10.38 -13.98 -3.60
N LEU A 11 10.23 -14.01 -4.92
CA LEU A 11 11.32 -14.17 -5.85
C LEU A 11 11.30 -13.00 -6.84
N GLY A 12 12.34 -12.18 -6.82
CA GLY A 12 12.54 -11.13 -7.81
C GLY A 12 12.91 -11.74 -9.16
N LEU A 13 12.01 -11.62 -10.13
CA LEU A 13 12.25 -12.10 -11.50
C LEU A 13 12.53 -10.90 -12.41
N THR A 14 13.63 -11.00 -13.15
CA THR A 14 13.98 -10.06 -14.21
C THR A 14 14.00 -10.79 -15.55
N ILE A 15 13.77 -10.03 -16.65
CA ILE A 15 13.72 -10.61 -18.01
C ILE A 15 15.11 -11.10 -18.43
N ASP A 16 16.14 -10.33 -18.12
CA ASP A 16 17.52 -10.62 -18.48
C ASP A 16 18.41 -10.70 -17.23
N GLU A 17 19.48 -11.51 -17.32
CA GLU A 17 20.50 -11.60 -16.28
C GLU A 17 21.21 -10.26 -16.09
N GLY A 18 21.37 -9.85 -14.83
CA GLY A 18 22.03 -8.58 -14.48
C GLY A 18 21.15 -7.35 -14.51
N MET A 19 19.88 -7.48 -14.90
CA MET A 19 18.92 -6.39 -14.69
C MET A 19 18.63 -6.20 -13.21
N GLU A 20 18.58 -4.94 -12.78
CA GLU A 20 18.13 -4.60 -11.44
C GLU A 20 16.65 -4.95 -11.25
N ASN A 21 16.35 -5.66 -10.18
CA ASN A 21 14.96 -5.85 -9.78
C ASN A 21 14.42 -4.54 -9.20
N ARG A 22 13.46 -3.94 -9.90
CA ARG A 22 12.88 -2.63 -9.57
C ARG A 22 11.47 -2.77 -8.98
N TRP A 23 11.28 -3.78 -8.17
CA TRP A 23 10.05 -3.97 -7.44
C TRP A 23 9.82 -2.80 -6.48
N HIS A 24 8.67 -2.18 -6.51
CA HIS A 24 8.26 -1.10 -5.59
C HIS A 24 9.22 0.12 -5.57
N ASN A 25 9.53 0.64 -6.72
CA ASN A 25 10.50 1.72 -6.85
C ASN A 25 9.89 3.11 -7.11
N TYR A 26 8.65 3.30 -6.72
CA TYR A 26 7.98 4.59 -6.90
C TYR A 26 8.00 5.38 -5.59
N ALA A 27 8.31 6.67 -5.69
CA ALA A 27 8.22 7.59 -4.57
C ALA A 27 6.81 7.57 -3.97
N ASP A 28 6.75 7.58 -2.66
CA ASP A 28 5.49 7.67 -1.95
C ASP A 28 4.82 9.00 -2.26
N THR A 29 3.61 8.92 -2.78
CA THR A 29 2.73 10.08 -2.92
C THR A 29 1.78 10.15 -1.73
N LEU A 30 1.31 11.36 -1.41
CA LEU A 30 0.29 11.52 -0.39
C LEU A 30 -0.92 10.64 -0.74
N ASN A 31 -1.15 9.60 0.06
CA ASN A 31 -2.31 8.74 -0.12
C ASN A 31 -3.56 9.45 0.41
N ASN A 32 -4.42 9.86 -0.50
CA ASN A 32 -5.70 10.49 -0.22
C ASN A 32 -6.91 9.58 -0.52
N SER A 33 -6.68 8.28 -0.71
CA SER A 33 -7.74 7.31 -1.03
C SER A 33 -8.61 6.96 0.19
N SER A 34 -8.11 7.22 1.40
CA SER A 34 -8.86 7.10 2.64
C SER A 34 -8.52 8.25 3.58
N GLY A 35 -9.40 8.55 4.51
CA GLY A 35 -9.17 9.63 5.46
C GLY A 35 -10.33 9.84 6.40
N VAL A 36 -10.15 10.76 7.34
CA VAL A 36 -11.17 11.23 8.27
C VAL A 36 -11.63 12.62 7.83
N ALA A 37 -12.92 12.83 7.77
CA ALA A 37 -13.51 14.12 7.40
C ALA A 37 -14.37 14.68 8.53
N VAL A 38 -14.25 15.99 8.74
CA VAL A 38 -15.14 16.73 9.65
C VAL A 38 -16.32 17.26 8.85
N THR A 39 -17.53 16.87 9.24
CA THR A 39 -18.76 17.29 8.54
C THR A 39 -19.23 18.66 9.00
N THR A 40 -20.10 19.28 8.20
CA THR A 40 -20.71 20.60 8.52
C THR A 40 -21.63 20.57 9.76
N SER A 41 -22.02 19.38 10.24
CA SER A 41 -22.78 19.20 11.48
C SER A 41 -21.92 19.10 12.73
N CYS A 42 -20.58 19.17 12.61
CA CYS A 42 -19.69 19.17 13.77
C CYS A 42 -19.89 20.43 14.59
N SER A 43 -20.16 20.27 15.87
CA SER A 43 -20.40 21.39 16.79
C SER A 43 -19.13 22.12 17.24
N ASP A 44 -17.98 21.45 17.18
CA ASP A 44 -16.66 22.00 17.54
C ASP A 44 -15.59 21.48 16.57
N ILE A 45 -15.38 22.25 15.51
CA ILE A 45 -14.45 21.90 14.45
C ILE A 45 -13.00 21.94 14.96
N ASP A 46 -12.66 22.91 15.81
CA ASP A 46 -11.31 23.09 16.34
C ASP A 46 -10.93 21.91 17.26
N ALA A 47 -11.84 21.47 18.11
CA ALA A 47 -11.64 20.29 18.94
C ALA A 47 -11.48 19.02 18.09
N ALA A 48 -12.25 18.88 17.01
CA ALA A 48 -12.14 17.73 16.12
C ALA A 48 -10.76 17.68 15.40
N PHE A 49 -10.30 18.81 14.88
CA PHE A 49 -8.97 18.90 14.27
C PHE A 49 -7.85 18.70 15.30
N LYS A 50 -7.99 19.28 16.50
CA LYS A 50 -7.04 19.05 17.60
C LYS A 50 -6.95 17.56 17.94
N PHE A 51 -8.08 16.87 18.08
CA PHE A 51 -8.10 15.44 18.35
C PHE A 51 -7.36 14.64 17.26
N MET A 52 -7.63 14.92 15.99
CA MET A 52 -6.94 14.24 14.89
C MET A 52 -5.43 14.52 14.89
N ASN A 53 -5.02 15.74 15.23
CA ASN A 53 -3.61 16.09 15.34
C ASN A 53 -2.93 15.39 16.52
N ASP A 54 -3.59 15.34 17.68
CA ASP A 54 -3.06 14.70 18.88
C ASP A 54 -2.83 13.18 18.67
N LEU A 55 -3.62 12.54 17.78
CA LEU A 55 -3.41 11.14 17.41
C LEU A 55 -2.08 10.89 16.67
N LEU A 56 -1.44 11.94 16.15
CA LEU A 56 -0.13 11.90 15.51
C LEU A 56 1.04 12.19 16.47
N ASP A 57 0.76 12.48 17.74
CA ASP A 57 1.78 12.62 18.77
C ASP A 57 2.41 11.24 19.04
N GLN A 58 3.75 11.21 19.18
CA GLN A 58 4.51 9.97 19.35
C GLN A 58 4.00 9.13 20.53
N GLU A 59 3.80 9.77 21.68
CA GLU A 59 3.32 9.09 22.90
C GLU A 59 1.93 8.47 22.71
N ILE A 60 1.03 9.18 22.04
CA ILE A 60 -0.31 8.66 21.73
C ILE A 60 -0.25 7.54 20.70
N HIS A 61 0.64 7.67 19.71
CA HIS A 61 0.83 6.66 18.70
C HIS A 61 1.40 5.37 19.31
N ASP A 62 2.43 5.48 20.14
CA ASP A 62 3.02 4.34 20.84
C ASP A 62 1.98 3.62 21.71
N LEU A 63 1.18 4.39 22.46
CA LEU A 63 0.09 3.82 23.23
C LEU A 63 -0.93 3.06 22.39
N ARG A 64 -1.19 3.53 21.16
CA ARG A 64 -2.17 2.88 20.24
C ARG A 64 -1.64 1.57 19.65
N PHE A 65 -0.36 1.49 19.33
CA PHE A 65 0.21 0.37 18.56
C PHE A 65 1.15 -0.51 19.37
N TRP A 66 1.99 0.08 20.19
CA TRP A 66 2.87 -0.67 21.08
C TRP A 66 2.17 -1.04 22.40
N GLY A 67 1.29 -0.18 22.89
CA GLY A 67 0.62 -0.35 24.19
C GLY A 67 1.33 0.37 25.32
N VAL A 68 1.32 -0.21 26.50
CA VAL A 68 1.90 0.36 27.72
C VAL A 68 3.30 -0.21 27.95
N GLU A 69 4.30 0.65 28.08
CA GLU A 69 5.66 0.25 28.44
C GLU A 69 5.70 -0.52 29.76
N GLY A 70 6.42 -1.62 29.79
CA GLY A 70 6.48 -2.53 30.93
C GLY A 70 5.33 -3.55 31.00
N GLU A 71 4.23 -3.34 30.28
CA GLU A 71 3.08 -4.25 30.24
C GLU A 71 2.94 -4.93 28.88
N ASP A 72 3.08 -4.18 27.80
CA ASP A 72 2.86 -4.64 26.43
C ASP A 72 4.12 -4.69 25.60
N TYR A 73 5.12 -3.89 25.96
CA TYR A 73 6.45 -3.89 25.38
C TYR A 73 7.49 -3.44 26.40
N LEU A 74 8.74 -3.69 26.10
CA LEU A 74 9.92 -3.28 26.85
C LEU A 74 10.84 -2.44 25.96
N VAL A 75 11.77 -1.72 26.61
CA VAL A 75 12.79 -0.93 25.92
C VAL A 75 14.15 -1.49 26.34
N ASP A 76 15.02 -1.81 25.37
CA ASP A 76 16.36 -2.30 25.62
C ASP A 76 17.35 -1.17 25.99
N GLU A 77 18.58 -1.51 26.26
CA GLU A 77 19.66 -0.57 26.61
C GLU A 77 20.02 0.41 25.46
N ASN A 78 19.63 0.10 24.23
CA ASN A 78 19.82 0.93 23.04
C ASN A 78 18.61 1.80 22.73
N GLY A 79 17.53 1.64 23.48
CA GLY A 79 16.26 2.33 23.26
C GLY A 79 15.37 1.65 22.21
N LEU A 80 15.63 0.38 21.85
CA LEU A 80 14.77 -0.37 20.93
C LEU A 80 13.60 -1.00 21.69
N TYR A 81 12.42 -0.86 21.12
CA TYR A 81 11.20 -1.49 21.60
C TYR A 81 11.19 -2.97 21.22
N TYR A 82 10.81 -3.80 22.14
CA TYR A 82 10.66 -5.23 21.91
C TYR A 82 9.60 -5.84 22.82
N ARG A 83 9.10 -7.01 22.44
CA ARG A 83 8.17 -7.82 23.22
C ARG A 83 8.80 -9.13 23.61
N THR A 84 8.51 -9.59 24.81
CA THR A 84 8.76 -10.99 25.15
C THR A 84 7.76 -11.89 24.43
N GLU A 85 8.02 -13.19 24.35
CA GLU A 85 7.08 -14.15 23.77
C GLU A 85 5.71 -14.09 24.46
N GLU A 86 5.68 -13.94 25.80
CA GLU A 86 4.45 -13.80 26.57
C GLU A 86 3.70 -12.52 26.19
N MET A 87 4.38 -11.40 26.02
CA MET A 87 3.78 -10.15 25.57
C MET A 87 3.23 -10.25 24.15
N ARG A 88 3.98 -10.89 23.23
CA ARG A 88 3.49 -11.14 21.86
C ARG A 88 2.22 -11.96 21.87
N MET A 89 2.18 -13.07 22.61
CA MET A 89 1.00 -13.91 22.73
C MET A 89 -0.19 -13.14 23.33
N LYS A 90 0.06 -12.37 24.40
CA LYS A 90 -0.97 -11.53 25.02
C LYS A 90 -1.51 -10.48 24.06
N CYS A 91 -0.64 -9.74 23.38
CA CYS A 91 -1.02 -8.70 22.41
C CYS A 91 -1.64 -9.25 21.14
N ALA A 92 -1.43 -10.53 20.80
CA ALA A 92 -2.07 -11.21 19.69
C ALA A 92 -3.49 -11.72 20.03
N ASP A 93 -3.85 -11.78 21.31
CA ASP A 93 -5.21 -12.21 21.73
C ASP A 93 -6.27 -11.17 21.32
N PRO A 94 -7.29 -11.55 20.53
CA PRO A 94 -8.29 -10.60 20.05
C PRO A 94 -9.09 -9.90 21.16
N ALA A 95 -9.32 -10.57 22.30
CA ALA A 95 -10.04 -9.99 23.41
C ALA A 95 -9.17 -8.94 24.13
N TYR A 96 -7.88 -9.21 24.27
CA TYR A 96 -6.93 -8.24 24.80
C TYR A 96 -6.81 -7.02 23.87
N GLN A 97 -6.65 -7.22 22.58
CA GLN A 97 -6.60 -6.14 21.58
C GLN A 97 -7.85 -5.24 21.64
N ALA A 98 -9.02 -5.86 21.72
CA ALA A 98 -10.29 -5.13 21.76
C ALA A 98 -10.45 -4.24 23.00
N SER A 99 -9.79 -4.58 24.11
CA SER A 99 -9.91 -3.89 25.40
C SER A 99 -8.74 -2.98 25.75
N HIS A 100 -7.56 -3.16 25.13
CA HIS A 100 -6.32 -2.48 25.52
C HIS A 100 -5.63 -1.75 24.37
N LEU A 101 -5.76 -2.23 23.14
CA LEU A 101 -5.10 -1.65 21.97
C LEU A 101 -6.12 -0.95 21.07
N CYS A 102 -5.70 0.16 20.48
CA CYS A 102 -6.56 0.93 19.58
C CYS A 102 -6.34 0.50 18.12
N ASN A 103 -7.17 -0.43 17.65
CA ASN A 103 -7.09 -0.94 16.28
C ASN A 103 -7.84 -0.09 15.23
N TYR A 104 -8.09 1.18 15.50
CA TYR A 104 -8.77 2.06 14.55
C TYR A 104 -7.82 2.48 13.42
N SER A 105 -7.72 1.66 12.39
CA SER A 105 -6.88 1.89 11.21
C SER A 105 -7.29 3.12 10.37
N TYR A 106 -8.52 3.61 10.56
CA TYR A 106 -9.04 4.77 9.84
C TYR A 106 -8.61 6.11 10.45
N MET A 107 -8.12 6.12 11.68
CA MET A 107 -7.65 7.34 12.33
C MET A 107 -6.24 7.68 11.88
N PRO A 108 -5.85 8.98 11.88
CA PRO A 108 -4.51 9.40 11.52
C PRO A 108 -3.43 8.59 12.23
N GLN A 109 -2.43 8.15 11.47
CA GLN A 109 -1.34 7.33 11.96
C GLN A 109 -0.08 7.51 11.12
N TRP A 110 1.07 7.18 11.70
CA TRP A 110 2.35 7.10 11.01
C TRP A 110 2.66 5.66 10.61
N LEU A 111 3.41 5.51 9.53
CA LEU A 111 4.03 4.26 9.11
C LEU A 111 5.55 4.46 9.01
N GLY A 112 6.29 3.36 9.10
CA GLY A 112 7.75 3.39 8.99
C GLY A 112 8.44 3.70 10.31
N THR A 113 9.49 4.49 10.26
CA THR A 113 10.35 4.79 11.43
C THR A 113 9.76 5.90 12.27
N SER A 114 9.79 5.71 13.58
CA SER A 114 9.42 6.68 14.59
C SER A 114 10.33 7.92 14.57
N ARG A 115 9.89 8.99 15.23
CA ARG A 115 10.66 10.24 15.34
C ARG A 115 11.98 10.09 16.08
N ASP A 116 12.18 9.04 16.86
CA ASP A 116 13.46 8.72 17.51
C ASP A 116 14.51 8.20 16.52
N GLY A 117 14.11 7.91 15.28
CA GLY A 117 14.97 7.39 14.22
C GLY A 117 15.43 5.95 14.42
N LYS A 118 14.85 5.21 15.38
CA LYS A 118 15.24 3.85 15.76
C LYS A 118 14.10 2.85 15.67
N ASN A 119 12.99 3.16 16.34
CA ASN A 119 11.86 2.27 16.45
C ASN A 119 10.94 2.38 15.24
N ALA A 120 10.33 1.29 14.86
CA ALA A 120 9.20 1.33 13.95
C ALA A 120 7.97 1.88 14.66
N MET A 121 7.12 2.57 13.92
CA MET A 121 5.88 3.12 14.46
C MET A 121 4.91 2.03 14.90
N GLN A 122 5.02 0.84 14.34
CA GLN A 122 4.17 -0.31 14.66
C GLN A 122 5.05 -1.56 14.87
N PRO A 123 4.67 -2.48 15.79
CA PRO A 123 5.47 -3.65 16.11
C PRO A 123 5.76 -4.55 14.91
N ASP A 124 4.80 -4.74 14.02
CA ASP A 124 4.91 -5.58 12.82
C ASP A 124 5.87 -5.02 11.76
N GLN A 125 6.24 -3.74 11.87
CA GLN A 125 7.20 -3.06 11.02
C GLN A 125 8.61 -3.03 11.62
N GLN A 126 8.77 -3.43 12.88
CA GLN A 126 10.08 -3.56 13.53
C GLN A 126 10.71 -4.91 13.17
N ALA A 127 11.86 -4.88 12.51
CA ALA A 127 12.50 -6.10 11.99
C ALA A 127 12.67 -7.19 13.05
N SER A 128 13.12 -6.85 14.26
CA SER A 128 13.25 -7.80 15.37
C SER A 128 11.93 -8.44 15.77
N GLU A 129 10.87 -7.63 15.92
CA GLU A 129 9.54 -8.13 16.28
C GLU A 129 8.92 -8.98 15.18
N PHE A 130 9.10 -8.56 13.91
CA PHE A 130 8.68 -9.35 12.76
C PHE A 130 9.35 -10.73 12.76
N LEU A 131 10.69 -10.79 12.85
CA LEU A 131 11.44 -12.05 12.84
C LEU A 131 11.07 -12.95 14.03
N ASP A 132 10.95 -12.38 15.21
CA ASP A 132 10.58 -13.12 16.43
C ASP A 132 9.14 -13.64 16.41
N SER A 133 8.24 -13.01 15.61
CA SER A 133 6.86 -13.48 15.42
C SER A 133 6.75 -14.66 14.49
N LEU A 134 7.79 -14.95 13.71
CA LEU A 134 7.79 -16.03 12.73
C LEU A 134 7.96 -17.41 13.38
N SER A 135 7.43 -18.44 12.71
CA SER A 135 7.72 -19.83 13.08
C SER A 135 9.20 -20.15 12.89
N THR A 136 9.71 -21.11 13.67
CA THR A 136 11.13 -21.52 13.59
C THR A 136 11.59 -21.87 12.17
N PRO A 137 10.81 -22.58 11.31
CA PRO A 137 11.19 -22.82 9.92
C PRO A 137 11.37 -21.53 9.11
N LEU A 138 10.52 -20.53 9.33
CA LEU A 138 10.63 -19.22 8.66
C LEU A 138 11.83 -18.44 9.19
N GLN A 139 12.06 -18.40 10.50
CA GLN A 139 13.27 -17.78 11.06
C GLN A 139 14.55 -18.36 10.46
N ASN A 140 14.62 -19.69 10.34
CA ASN A 140 15.77 -20.36 9.71
C ASN A 140 15.93 -19.98 8.24
N LEU A 141 14.82 -19.78 7.54
CA LEU A 141 14.81 -19.35 6.14
C LEU A 141 15.37 -17.93 6.01
N PHE A 142 14.87 -16.96 6.80
CA PHE A 142 15.37 -15.59 6.81
C PHE A 142 16.89 -15.55 7.16
N ASN A 143 17.31 -16.31 8.17
CA ASN A 143 18.72 -16.45 8.53
C ASN A 143 19.58 -17.02 7.37
N ALA A 144 19.03 -18.01 6.63
CA ALA A 144 19.76 -18.62 5.50
C ALA A 144 19.90 -17.63 4.31
N TYR A 145 18.93 -16.75 4.10
CA TYR A 145 19.00 -15.69 3.10
C TYR A 145 19.81 -14.47 3.58
N GLY A 146 20.02 -14.31 4.89
CA GLY A 146 20.71 -13.16 5.47
C GLY A 146 19.96 -11.85 5.32
N VAL A 147 18.64 -11.89 5.48
CA VAL A 147 17.72 -10.77 5.31
C VAL A 147 16.75 -10.66 6.48
N ASP A 148 16.24 -9.45 6.73
CA ASP A 148 15.35 -9.15 7.86
C ASP A 148 13.89 -8.94 7.44
N SER A 149 13.61 -8.88 6.15
CA SER A 149 12.26 -8.70 5.62
C SER A 149 12.06 -9.42 4.29
N TYR A 150 10.80 -9.64 3.91
CA TYR A 150 10.46 -10.16 2.59
C TYR A 150 10.84 -9.19 1.46
N VAL A 151 10.87 -7.90 1.74
CA VAL A 151 11.27 -6.88 0.76
C VAL A 151 12.75 -7.03 0.41
N ASP A 152 13.60 -7.33 1.40
CA ASP A 152 15.03 -7.52 1.18
C ASP A 152 15.33 -8.72 0.26
N MET A 153 14.46 -9.74 0.24
CA MET A 153 14.57 -10.87 -0.69
C MET A 153 14.34 -10.47 -2.15
N ILE A 154 13.61 -9.40 -2.38
CA ILE A 154 13.26 -8.92 -3.73
C ILE A 154 14.26 -7.90 -4.25
N GLY A 155 14.98 -7.24 -3.35
CA GLY A 155 15.95 -6.19 -3.66
C GLY A 155 15.58 -4.83 -3.10
N SER A 156 16.50 -3.88 -3.23
CA SER A 156 16.31 -2.54 -2.67
C SER A 156 15.20 -1.78 -3.37
N VAL A 157 14.40 -1.07 -2.59
CA VAL A 157 13.44 -0.09 -3.09
C VAL A 157 14.19 1.18 -3.46
N LYS A 158 14.00 1.67 -4.68
CA LYS A 158 14.42 3.01 -5.07
C LYS A 158 13.20 3.91 -5.14
N GLU A 159 13.28 5.04 -4.48
CA GLU A 159 12.27 6.07 -4.62
C GLU A 159 12.50 6.82 -5.93
N GLU A 160 11.65 6.57 -6.89
CA GLU A 160 11.61 7.27 -8.18
C GLU A 160 10.18 7.72 -8.47
N GLU A 161 10.04 8.77 -9.23
CA GLU A 161 8.73 9.15 -9.75
C GLU A 161 8.22 8.03 -10.66
N GLY A 162 6.97 7.59 -10.45
CA GLY A 162 6.38 6.54 -11.24
C GLY A 162 6.19 6.94 -12.71
N PRO A 163 6.02 5.96 -13.62
CA PRO A 163 5.91 6.20 -15.05
C PRO A 163 4.71 7.07 -15.44
N TRP A 164 3.74 7.20 -14.54
CA TRP A 164 2.53 8.01 -14.74
C TRP A 164 2.59 9.37 -14.04
N PHE A 165 3.75 9.72 -13.46
CA PHE A 165 3.93 11.07 -12.94
C PHE A 165 3.86 12.12 -14.08
N PRO A 166 3.14 13.24 -13.92
CA PRO A 166 2.34 13.63 -12.75
C PRO A 166 0.85 13.21 -12.84
N MET A 167 0.49 12.25 -13.68
CA MET A 167 -0.90 11.90 -14.03
C MET A 167 -1.55 10.85 -13.12
N TYR A 168 -0.96 10.56 -11.95
CA TYR A 168 -1.49 9.56 -11.02
C TYR A 168 -2.99 9.72 -10.77
N SER A 169 -3.70 8.60 -10.89
CA SER A 169 -5.12 8.47 -10.54
C SER A 169 -6.07 9.42 -11.27
N TYR A 170 -5.62 10.22 -12.22
CA TYR A 170 -6.50 11.18 -12.90
C TYR A 170 -7.65 10.49 -13.62
N SER A 171 -7.39 9.41 -14.35
CA SER A 171 -8.43 8.66 -15.06
C SER A 171 -9.52 8.11 -14.12
N GLY A 172 -9.17 7.79 -12.88
CA GLY A 172 -10.14 7.36 -11.86
C GLY A 172 -11.06 8.48 -11.35
N SER A 173 -10.68 9.74 -11.54
CA SER A 173 -11.50 10.91 -11.19
C SER A 173 -12.34 11.43 -12.34
N MET A 174 -12.16 10.93 -13.57
CA MET A 174 -12.92 11.34 -14.74
C MET A 174 -14.39 10.91 -14.62
N THR A 175 -15.28 11.81 -14.98
CA THR A 175 -16.72 11.57 -14.94
C THR A 175 -17.33 11.71 -16.33
N THR A 176 -18.53 11.17 -16.53
CA THR A 176 -19.27 11.32 -17.80
C THR A 176 -19.77 12.74 -18.09
N ALA A 177 -19.36 13.73 -17.30
CA ALA A 177 -19.64 15.14 -17.56
C ALA A 177 -18.79 15.70 -18.72
N THR A 178 -17.73 15.02 -19.11
CA THR A 178 -16.84 15.43 -20.21
C THR A 178 -16.80 14.37 -21.32
N PRO A 179 -16.49 14.77 -22.58
CA PRO A 179 -16.31 13.81 -23.68
C PRO A 179 -15.26 12.74 -23.38
N GLY A 180 -14.11 13.13 -22.78
CA GLY A 180 -13.05 12.20 -22.39
C GLY A 180 -13.51 11.21 -21.33
N GLY A 181 -14.27 11.65 -20.33
CA GLY A 181 -14.85 10.77 -19.31
C GLY A 181 -15.90 9.81 -19.89
N VAL A 182 -16.73 10.26 -20.86
CA VAL A 182 -17.63 9.36 -21.59
C VAL A 182 -16.85 8.31 -22.37
N ALA A 183 -15.79 8.72 -23.09
CA ALA A 183 -14.91 7.81 -23.81
C ALA A 183 -14.24 6.80 -22.86
N TRP A 184 -13.75 7.24 -21.70
CA TRP A 184 -13.13 6.38 -20.68
C TRP A 184 -14.05 5.24 -20.23
N VAL A 185 -15.30 5.57 -19.87
CA VAL A 185 -16.31 4.57 -19.46
C VAL A 185 -16.60 3.59 -20.59
N LYS A 186 -16.86 4.09 -21.81
CA LYS A 186 -17.18 3.24 -22.98
C LYS A 186 -16.01 2.34 -23.36
N MET A 187 -14.77 2.83 -23.34
CA MET A 187 -13.58 1.99 -23.57
C MET A 187 -13.49 0.87 -22.54
N GLY A 188 -13.82 1.15 -21.28
CA GLY A 188 -13.90 0.15 -20.21
C GLY A 188 -14.93 -0.94 -20.51
N GLU A 189 -16.14 -0.56 -20.87
CA GLU A 189 -17.22 -1.48 -21.23
C GLU A 189 -16.82 -2.37 -22.41
N VAL A 190 -16.30 -1.79 -23.49
CA VAL A 190 -15.81 -2.53 -24.66
C VAL A 190 -14.71 -3.51 -24.29
N LYS A 191 -13.74 -3.10 -23.45
CA LYS A 191 -12.67 -4.01 -23.00
C LYS A 191 -13.24 -5.19 -22.20
N HIS A 192 -14.15 -4.94 -21.29
CA HIS A 192 -14.76 -6.02 -20.48
C HIS A 192 -15.58 -7.00 -21.33
N GLU A 193 -16.25 -6.53 -22.37
CA GLU A 193 -17.00 -7.37 -23.28
C GLU A 193 -16.11 -8.17 -24.21
N TRP A 194 -15.09 -7.55 -24.80
CA TRP A 194 -14.36 -8.11 -25.92
C TRP A 194 -13.10 -8.89 -25.56
N LEU A 195 -12.36 -8.48 -24.51
CA LEU A 195 -11.11 -9.18 -24.16
C LEU A 195 -11.30 -10.66 -23.88
N PRO A 196 -12.34 -11.11 -23.15
CA PRO A 196 -12.60 -12.54 -22.99
C PRO A 196 -12.87 -13.24 -24.32
N LYS A 197 -13.60 -12.60 -25.25
CA LYS A 197 -13.88 -13.14 -26.57
C LYS A 197 -12.59 -13.29 -27.40
N VAL A 198 -11.71 -12.29 -27.36
CA VAL A 198 -10.41 -12.30 -28.07
C VAL A 198 -9.52 -13.42 -27.55
N VAL A 199 -9.44 -13.58 -26.22
CA VAL A 199 -8.62 -14.64 -25.58
C VAL A 199 -9.10 -16.05 -25.96
N MET A 200 -10.43 -16.23 -26.12
CA MET A 200 -11.04 -17.52 -26.42
C MET A 200 -11.32 -17.72 -27.91
N ALA A 201 -10.94 -16.78 -28.75
CA ALA A 201 -11.29 -16.82 -30.18
C ALA A 201 -10.57 -17.93 -30.93
N PRO A 202 -11.31 -18.73 -31.73
CA PRO A 202 -10.67 -19.67 -32.65
C PRO A 202 -9.93 -18.95 -33.80
N ASP A 203 -10.38 -17.74 -34.18
CA ASP A 203 -9.71 -16.85 -35.11
C ASP A 203 -9.40 -15.53 -34.41
N PHE A 204 -8.18 -15.41 -33.94
CA PHE A 204 -7.71 -14.23 -33.18
C PHE A 204 -7.79 -12.97 -34.03
N GLU A 205 -7.29 -12.98 -35.27
CA GLU A 205 -7.18 -11.79 -36.09
C GLU A 205 -8.53 -11.18 -36.40
N SER A 206 -9.49 -12.02 -36.75
CA SER A 206 -10.87 -11.56 -37.02
C SER A 206 -11.49 -10.92 -35.77
N THR A 207 -11.42 -11.61 -34.63
CA THR A 207 -12.00 -11.14 -33.38
C THR A 207 -11.29 -9.90 -32.85
N TRP A 208 -9.97 -9.81 -33.02
CA TRP A 208 -9.19 -8.62 -32.67
C TRP A 208 -9.61 -7.40 -33.49
N ASN A 209 -9.83 -7.57 -34.79
CA ASN A 209 -10.27 -6.48 -35.65
C ASN A 209 -11.69 -5.97 -35.29
N GLU A 210 -12.57 -6.87 -34.91
CA GLU A 210 -13.91 -6.50 -34.38
C GLU A 210 -13.80 -5.74 -33.06
N TYR A 211 -12.96 -6.22 -32.13
CA TYR A 211 -12.66 -5.53 -30.89
C TYR A 211 -12.12 -4.12 -31.14
N MET A 212 -11.12 -3.97 -31.99
CA MET A 212 -10.53 -2.66 -32.33
C MET A 212 -11.53 -1.71 -33.00
N THR A 213 -12.46 -2.25 -33.80
CA THR A 213 -13.55 -1.48 -34.37
C THR A 213 -14.47 -0.93 -33.28
N ALA A 214 -14.90 -1.78 -32.36
CA ALA A 214 -15.73 -1.37 -31.21
C ALA A 214 -14.98 -0.39 -30.30
N TYR A 215 -13.70 -0.63 -30.02
CA TYR A 215 -12.87 0.24 -29.19
C TYR A 215 -12.70 1.64 -29.78
N ASN A 216 -12.44 1.73 -31.08
CA ASN A 216 -12.32 3.00 -31.77
C ASN A 216 -13.64 3.78 -31.84
N ALA A 217 -14.78 3.07 -31.90
CA ALA A 217 -16.10 3.69 -31.83
C ALA A 217 -16.41 4.34 -30.46
N ALA A 218 -15.67 4.00 -29.41
CA ALA A 218 -15.73 4.65 -28.11
C ALA A 218 -15.03 6.03 -28.05
N ASN A 219 -14.48 6.51 -29.17
CA ASN A 219 -13.75 7.78 -29.29
C ASN A 219 -12.57 7.95 -28.33
N PRO A 220 -11.58 7.05 -28.34
CA PRO A 220 -10.42 7.15 -27.43
C PRO A 220 -9.63 8.47 -27.59
N GLN A 221 -9.80 9.19 -28.70
CA GLN A 221 -9.16 10.48 -28.91
C GLN A 221 -9.68 11.58 -27.96
N ASP A 222 -10.97 11.52 -27.58
CA ASP A 222 -11.52 12.46 -26.59
C ASP A 222 -10.90 12.26 -25.23
N PHE A 223 -10.66 10.98 -24.83
CA PHE A 223 -9.93 10.64 -23.62
C PHE A 223 -8.48 11.16 -23.66
N LEU A 224 -7.77 10.91 -24.76
CA LEU A 224 -6.38 11.37 -24.92
C LEU A 224 -6.26 12.89 -24.89
N ALA A 225 -7.20 13.60 -25.50
CA ALA A 225 -7.21 15.07 -25.49
C ALA A 225 -7.40 15.64 -24.08
N GLU A 226 -8.29 15.05 -23.29
CA GLU A 226 -8.51 15.45 -21.91
C GLU A 226 -7.30 15.11 -21.03
N MET A 227 -6.71 13.94 -21.20
CA MET A 227 -5.46 13.54 -20.51
C MET A 227 -4.32 14.49 -20.85
N GLN A 228 -4.16 14.88 -22.12
CA GLN A 228 -3.14 15.82 -22.55
C GLN A 228 -3.33 17.21 -21.90
N THR A 229 -4.55 17.72 -21.90
CA THR A 229 -4.86 19.01 -21.27
C THR A 229 -4.51 19.00 -19.77
N GLU A 230 -4.85 17.93 -19.07
CA GLU A 230 -4.54 17.82 -17.65
C GLU A 230 -3.03 17.63 -17.40
N LEU A 231 -2.33 16.90 -18.26
CA LEU A 231 -0.87 16.77 -18.20
C LEU A 231 -0.20 18.16 -18.33
N GLU A 232 -0.59 18.94 -19.33
CA GLU A 232 -0.07 20.29 -19.53
C GLU A 232 -0.34 21.18 -18.31
N ARG A 233 -1.54 21.12 -17.75
CA ARG A 233 -1.91 21.86 -16.54
C ARG A 233 -1.03 21.49 -15.35
N ARG A 234 -0.77 20.18 -15.13
CA ARG A 234 0.06 19.69 -14.01
C ARG A 234 1.55 19.98 -14.21
N ALA A 235 2.00 19.93 -15.44
CA ALA A 235 3.38 20.24 -15.79
C ALA A 235 3.69 21.75 -15.87
N GLY A 236 2.67 22.62 -15.77
CA GLY A 236 2.82 24.06 -15.90
C GLY A 236 3.14 24.54 -17.31
N LEU A 237 2.70 23.78 -18.33
CA LEU A 237 2.89 24.07 -19.75
C LEU A 237 1.71 24.86 -20.34
#